data_43cae38c7e35abcb30a4d7b5353a0676
#
_entry.id   43cae38c7e35abcb30a4d7b5353a0676
#
_cell.length_a   1.000
_cell.length_b   1.000
_cell.length_c   1.000
_cell.angle_alpha   90.00
_cell.angle_beta   90.00
_cell.angle_gamma   90.00
#
_symmetry.space_group_name_H-M   'P 1'
#
loop_
_entity.id
_entity.type
_entity.pdbx_description
1 polymer ?
#
loop_
_entity_poly.entity_id
_entity_poly.type
_entity_poly.pdbx_seq_one_letter_code
_entity_poly.pdbx_strand_id
1 'polypeptide(L)'
;MLFRSDVFTIGGTKNGALFGEAVVLTVPCPHFRWHIKQRGGMLAKGRLLGVQFQALLKDDLYFDIGRHANDMAFRLRDGFKALGYEFPVPSPSNQQFPVMKIRTAEKLAAMGFEFQVERVIDEEHIMYRFVTSWATPESAIDDLLNALAQCQ
;
A
#
# COMPACT_ATOMS: atom_id res chain seq x y z
N MET A 1 13.22 -13.02 10.74
CA MET A 1 11.83 -13.55 10.88
C MET A 1 11.44 -14.52 9.75
N LEU A 2 11.88 -14.30 8.52
CA LEU A 2 11.57 -15.13 7.34
C LEU A 2 11.97 -16.62 7.48
N PHE A 3 13.01 -16.91 8.26
CA PHE A 3 13.51 -18.29 8.47
C PHE A 3 12.63 -19.15 9.42
N ARG A 4 11.53 -18.60 9.93
CA ARG A 4 10.56 -19.33 10.78
C ARG A 4 9.24 -19.62 10.10
N SER A 5 9.09 -19.23 8.83
CA SER A 5 7.87 -19.47 8.05
C SER A 5 8.13 -20.56 7.03
N ASP A 6 7.25 -21.56 6.97
CA ASP A 6 7.27 -22.61 5.96
C ASP A 6 6.85 -22.08 4.58
N VAL A 7 5.98 -21.07 4.58
CA VAL A 7 5.45 -20.42 3.38
C VAL A 7 5.31 -18.92 3.65
N PHE A 8 5.68 -18.09 2.68
CA PHE A 8 5.31 -16.68 2.66
C PHE A 8 5.07 -16.20 1.22
N THR A 9 4.38 -15.08 1.09
CA THR A 9 4.06 -14.48 -0.21
C THR A 9 4.76 -13.15 -0.39
N ILE A 10 5.08 -12.82 -1.63
CA ILE A 10 5.62 -11.52 -2.04
C ILE A 10 4.63 -10.92 -3.02
N GLY A 11 3.93 -9.86 -2.59
CA GLY A 11 3.00 -9.12 -3.43
C GLY A 11 3.73 -8.32 -4.51
N GLY A 12 3.12 -8.21 -5.69
CA GLY A 12 3.70 -7.47 -6.81
C GLY A 12 2.88 -6.24 -7.21
N THR A 13 1.55 -6.27 -7.05
CA THR A 13 0.66 -5.25 -7.63
C THR A 13 0.80 -3.86 -7.02
N LYS A 14 1.21 -3.73 -5.75
CA LYS A 14 1.50 -2.43 -5.12
C LYS A 14 2.94 -1.95 -5.38
N ASN A 15 3.75 -2.82 -5.96
CA ASN A 15 5.15 -2.57 -6.31
C ASN A 15 5.41 -2.62 -7.83
N GLY A 16 4.42 -2.26 -8.64
CA GLY A 16 4.59 -2.09 -10.09
C GLY A 16 4.34 -3.32 -10.94
N ALA A 17 4.03 -4.49 -10.39
CA ALA A 17 3.59 -5.63 -11.19
C ALA A 17 2.16 -5.42 -11.70
N LEU A 18 1.87 -5.88 -12.91
CA LEU A 18 0.53 -5.81 -13.49
C LEU A 18 -0.43 -6.74 -12.76
N PHE A 19 0.03 -7.92 -12.39
CA PHE A 19 -0.75 -8.94 -11.68
C PHE A 19 0.15 -10.03 -11.11
N GLY A 20 -0.41 -10.82 -10.19
CA GLY A 20 0.25 -11.99 -9.63
C GLY A 20 0.96 -11.75 -8.31
N GLU A 21 1.38 -12.85 -7.73
CA GLU A 21 2.07 -12.89 -6.45
C GLU A 21 3.09 -14.03 -6.46
N ALA A 22 4.25 -13.82 -5.86
CA ALA A 22 5.23 -14.88 -5.68
C ALA A 22 4.96 -15.61 -4.36
N VAL A 23 4.95 -16.95 -4.41
CA VAL A 23 4.88 -17.80 -3.22
C VAL A 23 6.24 -18.42 -2.99
N VAL A 24 6.80 -18.19 -1.82
CA VAL A 24 8.09 -18.76 -1.41
C VAL A 24 7.86 -19.90 -0.42
N LEU A 25 8.37 -21.06 -0.76
CA LEU A 25 8.32 -22.26 0.08
C LEU A 25 9.71 -22.48 0.65
N THR A 26 9.84 -22.51 1.98
CA THR A 26 11.09 -22.79 2.68
C THR A 26 11.23 -24.28 3.04
N VAL A 27 10.14 -25.03 2.85
CA VAL A 27 10.08 -26.48 3.04
C VAL A 27 9.61 -27.17 1.74
N PRO A 28 10.02 -28.43 1.49
CA PRO A 28 9.58 -29.16 0.31
C PRO A 28 8.05 -29.32 0.29
N CYS A 29 7.42 -28.96 -0.85
CA CYS A 29 6.00 -29.21 -1.10
C CYS A 29 5.86 -29.82 -2.51
N PRO A 30 6.10 -31.13 -2.68
CA PRO A 30 6.24 -31.76 -4.00
C PRO A 30 4.97 -31.65 -4.86
N HIS A 31 3.79 -31.49 -4.26
CA HIS A 31 2.52 -31.39 -4.96
C HIS A 31 2.02 -29.94 -5.12
N PHE A 32 2.78 -28.94 -4.73
CA PHE A 32 2.34 -27.53 -4.74
C PHE A 32 1.87 -27.07 -6.12
N ARG A 33 2.58 -27.45 -7.19
CA ARG A 33 2.21 -27.12 -8.57
C ARG A 33 0.85 -27.71 -8.98
N TRP A 34 0.51 -28.91 -8.50
CA TRP A 34 -0.79 -29.51 -8.71
C TRP A 34 -1.90 -28.75 -7.97
N HIS A 35 -1.62 -28.30 -6.75
CA HIS A 35 -2.56 -27.47 -6.00
C HIS A 35 -2.84 -26.13 -6.69
N ILE A 36 -1.81 -25.49 -7.25
CA ILE A 36 -1.98 -24.27 -8.07
C ILE A 36 -2.93 -24.55 -9.24
N LYS A 37 -2.70 -25.63 -9.98
CA LYS A 37 -3.53 -26.01 -11.13
C LYS A 37 -4.97 -26.32 -10.70
N GLN A 38 -5.12 -27.12 -9.66
CA GLN A 38 -6.42 -27.53 -9.13
C GLN A 38 -7.28 -26.33 -8.68
N ARG A 39 -6.65 -25.26 -8.19
CA ARG A 39 -7.30 -24.03 -7.77
C ARG A 39 -7.43 -22.97 -8.87
N GLY A 40 -7.11 -23.32 -10.11
CA GLY A 40 -7.20 -22.41 -11.26
C GLY A 40 -6.11 -21.37 -11.35
N GLY A 41 -5.08 -21.44 -10.48
CA GLY A 41 -3.99 -20.44 -10.43
C GLY A 41 -2.88 -20.64 -11.47
N MET A 42 -2.96 -21.68 -12.32
CA MET A 42 -1.93 -21.94 -13.30
C MET A 42 -2.24 -21.24 -14.64
N LEU A 43 -1.50 -20.16 -14.90
CA LEU A 43 -1.58 -19.46 -16.17
C LEU A 43 -0.85 -20.24 -17.27
N ALA A 44 -1.47 -20.41 -18.45
CA ALA A 44 -0.85 -21.09 -19.60
C ALA A 44 0.45 -20.42 -20.06
N LYS A 45 0.53 -19.08 -19.95
CA LYS A 45 1.72 -18.27 -20.22
C LYS A 45 2.38 -17.81 -18.90
N GLY A 46 2.61 -18.72 -17.97
CA GLY A 46 3.11 -18.46 -16.61
C GLY A 46 4.43 -17.67 -16.59
N ARG A 47 5.24 -17.72 -17.63
CA ARG A 47 6.44 -16.89 -17.76
C ARG A 47 6.17 -15.38 -17.65
N LEU A 48 4.94 -14.92 -18.00
CA LEU A 48 4.57 -13.51 -17.86
C LEU A 48 4.58 -13.06 -16.39
N LEU A 49 4.22 -13.95 -15.47
CA LEU A 49 4.35 -13.70 -14.03
C LEU A 49 5.82 -13.69 -13.62
N GLY A 50 6.59 -14.70 -14.03
CA GLY A 50 8.00 -14.84 -13.68
C GLY A 50 8.87 -13.68 -14.16
N VAL A 51 8.64 -13.17 -15.37
CA VAL A 51 9.40 -12.04 -15.94
C VAL A 51 9.17 -10.76 -15.15
N GLN A 52 7.94 -10.52 -14.64
CA GLN A 52 7.67 -9.36 -13.79
C GLN A 52 8.49 -9.42 -12.49
N PHE A 53 8.47 -10.56 -11.79
CA PHE A 53 9.27 -10.72 -10.58
C PHE A 53 10.77 -10.73 -10.85
N GLN A 54 11.21 -11.28 -11.98
CA GLN A 54 12.61 -11.20 -12.38
C GLN A 54 13.05 -9.74 -12.58
N ALA A 55 12.22 -8.92 -13.22
CA ALA A 55 12.51 -7.50 -13.40
C ALA A 55 12.48 -6.73 -12.08
N LEU A 56 11.48 -6.97 -11.24
CA LEU A 56 11.32 -6.30 -9.95
C LEU A 56 12.43 -6.63 -8.96
N LEU A 57 12.92 -7.89 -8.94
CA LEU A 57 13.98 -8.31 -8.01
C LEU A 57 15.40 -8.05 -8.55
N LYS A 58 15.51 -7.57 -9.80
CA LYS A 58 16.78 -7.18 -10.38
C LYS A 58 17.20 -5.81 -9.84
N ASP A 59 18.49 -5.71 -9.47
CA ASP A 59 19.13 -4.45 -9.05
C ASP A 59 18.36 -3.72 -7.93
N ASP A 60 17.78 -4.49 -7.00
CA ASP A 60 17.01 -4.00 -5.84
C ASP A 60 15.76 -3.16 -6.14
N LEU A 61 15.29 -3.11 -7.39
CA LEU A 61 14.16 -2.27 -7.82
C LEU A 61 12.91 -2.47 -6.95
N TYR A 62 12.57 -3.71 -6.56
CA TYR A 62 11.44 -4.01 -5.69
C TYR A 62 11.52 -3.26 -4.35
N PHE A 63 12.71 -3.21 -3.77
CA PHE A 63 12.95 -2.56 -2.48
C PHE A 63 12.95 -1.04 -2.61
N ASP A 64 13.48 -0.51 -3.71
CA ASP A 64 13.49 0.93 -3.99
C ASP A 64 12.08 1.47 -4.21
N ILE A 65 11.26 0.74 -4.95
CA ILE A 65 9.82 1.04 -5.14
C ILE A 65 9.08 1.02 -3.79
N GLY A 66 9.32 0.00 -2.96
CA GLY A 66 8.73 -0.10 -1.64
C GLY A 66 9.17 1.03 -0.70
N ARG A 67 10.43 1.43 -0.76
CA ARG A 67 10.98 2.57 0.00
C ARG A 67 10.29 3.86 -0.43
N HIS A 68 10.22 4.13 -1.74
CA HIS A 68 9.52 5.31 -2.25
C HIS A 68 8.07 5.40 -1.74
N ALA A 69 7.31 4.28 -1.80
CA ALA A 69 5.94 4.26 -1.29
C ALA A 69 5.86 4.62 0.20
N ASN A 70 6.79 4.12 1.01
CA ASN A 70 6.87 4.44 2.44
C ASN A 70 7.28 5.90 2.68
N ASP A 71 8.25 6.42 1.93
CA ASP A 71 8.71 7.80 2.05
C ASP A 71 7.55 8.79 1.77
N MET A 72 6.75 8.52 0.74
CA MET A 72 5.55 9.30 0.43
C MET A 72 4.51 9.21 1.56
N ALA A 73 4.32 8.02 2.15
CA ALA A 73 3.42 7.84 3.28
C ALA A 73 3.88 8.61 4.53
N PHE A 74 5.19 8.61 4.80
CA PHE A 74 5.73 9.33 5.95
C PHE A 74 5.68 10.85 5.74
N ARG A 75 5.95 11.34 4.52
CA ARG A 75 5.76 12.75 4.17
C ARG A 75 4.30 13.19 4.37
N LEU A 76 3.35 12.39 3.90
CA LEU A 76 1.91 12.62 4.13
C LEU A 76 1.61 12.69 5.62
N ARG A 77 2.01 11.67 6.39
CA ARG A 77 1.79 11.61 7.85
C ARG A 77 2.35 12.85 8.56
N ASP A 78 3.58 13.22 8.23
CA ASP A 78 4.26 14.31 8.93
C ASP A 78 3.62 15.66 8.56
N GLY A 79 3.17 15.84 7.31
CA GLY A 79 2.39 17.01 6.89
C GLY A 79 1.03 17.10 7.59
N PHE A 80 0.29 15.99 7.71
CA PHE A 80 -0.95 15.96 8.49
C PHE A 80 -0.72 16.31 9.96
N LYS A 81 0.34 15.77 10.58
CA LYS A 81 0.70 16.07 11.97
C LYS A 81 1.03 17.56 12.16
N ALA A 82 1.73 18.17 11.21
CA ALA A 82 2.04 19.60 11.25
C ALA A 82 0.77 20.47 11.20
N LEU A 83 -0.31 19.95 10.58
CA LEU A 83 -1.63 20.57 10.56
C LEU A 83 -2.52 20.18 11.76
N GLY A 84 -1.98 19.46 12.75
CA GLY A 84 -2.66 19.11 14.00
C GLY A 84 -3.52 17.84 13.97
N TYR A 85 -3.40 17.00 12.94
CA TYR A 85 -4.14 15.75 12.87
C TYR A 85 -3.47 14.63 13.67
N GLU A 86 -4.29 13.81 14.32
CA GLU A 86 -3.84 12.69 15.14
C GLU A 86 -3.74 11.38 14.32
N PHE A 87 -2.76 10.55 14.69
CA PHE A 87 -2.54 9.20 14.16
C PHE A 87 -2.52 8.19 15.31
N PRO A 88 -3.68 7.68 15.75
CA PRO A 88 -3.76 6.75 16.89
C PRO A 88 -3.09 5.40 16.60
N VAL A 89 -3.01 5.02 15.31
CA VAL A 89 -2.38 3.78 14.88
C VAL A 89 -1.00 4.09 14.29
N PRO A 90 0.10 3.69 14.95
CA PRO A 90 1.44 3.81 14.38
C PRO A 90 1.58 2.82 13.21
N SER A 91 1.87 3.33 12.02
CA SER A 91 2.07 2.51 10.83
C SER A 91 3.47 2.74 10.24
N PRO A 92 4.29 1.69 10.12
CA PRO A 92 5.60 1.75 9.45
C PRO A 92 5.50 1.47 7.94
N SER A 93 4.29 1.45 7.38
CA SER A 93 4.04 1.05 6.00
C SER A 93 3.50 2.21 5.16
N ASN A 94 3.20 1.92 3.90
CA ASN A 94 2.57 2.82 2.95
C ASN A 94 1.10 3.15 3.26
N GLN A 95 0.54 2.67 4.37
CA GLN A 95 -0.81 3.00 4.81
C GLN A 95 -0.74 3.89 6.04
N GLN A 96 -1.48 5.00 6.04
CA GLN A 96 -1.52 5.96 7.14
C GLN A 96 -2.96 6.22 7.57
N PHE A 97 -3.16 6.43 8.87
CA PHE A 97 -4.48 6.41 9.50
C PHE A 97 -4.77 7.69 10.31
N PRO A 98 -4.95 8.85 9.64
CA PRO A 98 -5.34 10.08 10.35
C PRO A 98 -6.78 10.04 10.81
N VAL A 99 -7.04 10.69 11.95
CA VAL A 99 -8.40 11.04 12.39
C VAL A 99 -8.75 12.41 11.86
N MET A 100 -9.86 12.50 11.12
CA MET A 100 -10.35 13.75 10.54
C MET A 100 -11.83 13.96 10.84
N LYS A 101 -12.26 15.22 10.88
CA LYS A 101 -13.69 15.56 10.89
C LYS A 101 -14.36 15.12 9.59
N ILE A 102 -15.59 14.63 9.68
CA ILE A 102 -16.37 14.20 8.51
C ILE A 102 -16.45 15.32 7.46
N ARG A 103 -16.75 16.55 7.90
CA ARG A 103 -16.82 17.72 7.00
C ARG A 103 -15.51 18.03 6.26
N THR A 104 -14.36 17.78 6.89
CA THR A 104 -13.04 17.96 6.25
C THR A 104 -12.82 16.91 5.17
N ALA A 105 -13.17 15.66 5.46
CA ALA A 105 -13.11 14.58 4.50
C ALA A 105 -14.02 14.79 3.30
N GLU A 106 -15.25 15.29 3.51
CA GLU A 106 -16.20 15.64 2.45
C GLU A 106 -15.64 16.74 1.52
N LYS A 107 -15.00 17.78 2.08
CA LYS A 107 -14.35 18.84 1.29
C LYS A 107 -13.20 18.28 0.45
N LEU A 108 -12.34 17.44 1.02
CA LEU A 108 -11.25 16.80 0.28
C LEU A 108 -11.77 15.88 -0.84
N ALA A 109 -12.82 15.10 -0.56
CA ALA A 109 -13.44 14.25 -1.56
C ALA A 109 -14.05 15.09 -2.71
N ALA A 110 -14.67 16.24 -2.41
CA ALA A 110 -15.17 17.17 -3.41
C ALA A 110 -14.08 17.80 -4.27
N MET A 111 -12.83 17.86 -3.77
CA MET A 111 -11.65 18.29 -4.52
C MET A 111 -11.01 17.15 -5.33
N GLY A 112 -11.57 15.93 -5.29
CA GLY A 112 -11.11 14.78 -6.06
C GLY A 112 -10.09 13.87 -5.35
N PHE A 113 -9.87 14.05 -4.04
CA PHE A 113 -9.02 13.14 -3.28
C PHE A 113 -9.80 11.91 -2.83
N GLU A 114 -9.20 10.72 -3.01
CA GLU A 114 -9.79 9.44 -2.63
C GLU A 114 -9.07 8.84 -1.42
N PHE A 115 -9.85 8.37 -0.47
CA PHE A 115 -9.39 7.67 0.73
C PHE A 115 -10.51 6.78 1.26
N GLN A 116 -10.21 5.89 2.19
CA GLN A 116 -11.18 4.92 2.69
C GLN A 116 -11.51 5.18 4.16
N VAL A 117 -12.75 4.92 4.55
CA VAL A 117 -13.16 4.86 5.95
C VAL A 117 -12.52 3.62 6.58
N GLU A 118 -11.77 3.80 7.64
CA GLU A 118 -11.19 2.71 8.41
C GLU A 118 -12.04 2.39 9.66
N ARG A 119 -12.37 3.42 10.44
CA ARG A 119 -13.17 3.26 11.65
C ARG A 119 -13.84 4.57 12.07
N VAL A 120 -15.10 4.53 12.48
CA VAL A 120 -15.80 5.64 13.13
C VAL A 120 -15.23 5.79 14.54
N ILE A 121 -14.85 7.01 14.92
CA ILE A 121 -14.34 7.34 16.26
C ILE A 121 -15.48 7.89 17.13
N ASP A 122 -16.20 8.89 16.62
CA ASP A 122 -17.38 9.49 17.26
C ASP A 122 -18.33 10.06 16.19
N GLU A 123 -19.31 10.89 16.59
CA GLU A 123 -20.32 11.48 15.70
C GLU A 123 -19.73 12.47 14.68
N GLU A 124 -18.58 13.07 14.98
CA GLU A 124 -17.92 14.07 14.11
C GLU A 124 -16.63 13.60 13.46
N HIS A 125 -15.99 12.53 14.01
CA HIS A 125 -14.65 12.12 13.64
C HIS A 125 -14.62 10.67 13.13
N ILE A 126 -13.89 10.49 12.06
CA ILE A 126 -13.61 9.19 11.45
C ILE A 126 -12.10 9.04 11.27
N MET A 127 -11.59 7.86 11.55
CA MET A 127 -10.25 7.46 11.15
C MET A 127 -10.32 7.00 9.68
N TYR A 128 -9.57 7.68 8.83
CA TYR A 128 -9.48 7.35 7.41
C TYR A 128 -8.17 6.66 7.10
N ARG A 129 -8.15 5.88 6.01
CA ARG A 129 -6.97 5.24 5.50
C ARG A 129 -6.52 5.88 4.21
N PHE A 130 -5.32 6.44 4.20
CA PHE A 130 -4.59 6.90 3.03
C PHE A 130 -3.55 5.86 2.64
N VAL A 131 -3.38 5.65 1.34
CA VAL A 131 -2.45 4.64 0.80
C VAL A 131 -1.61 5.27 -0.29
N THR A 132 -0.31 5.18 -0.15
CA THR A 132 0.65 5.53 -1.19
C THR A 132 1.13 4.30 -1.93
N SER A 133 1.71 4.48 -3.09
CA SER A 133 2.21 3.39 -3.94
C SER A 133 3.49 3.79 -4.65
N TRP A 134 4.04 2.88 -5.42
CA TRP A 134 5.17 3.12 -6.31
C TRP A 134 4.95 4.28 -7.29
N ALA A 135 3.71 4.59 -7.62
CA ALA A 135 3.33 5.62 -8.59
C ALA A 135 2.92 6.95 -7.94
N THR A 136 2.97 7.07 -6.62
CA THR A 136 2.60 8.31 -5.91
C THR A 136 3.71 9.35 -6.05
N PRO A 137 3.53 10.45 -6.82
CA PRO A 137 4.54 11.49 -6.92
C PRO A 137 4.50 12.40 -5.68
N GLU A 138 5.63 13.06 -5.38
CA GLU A 138 5.70 14.04 -4.27
C GLU A 138 4.66 15.15 -4.41
N SER A 139 4.44 15.64 -5.65
CA SER A 139 3.46 16.69 -5.93
C SER A 139 2.04 16.33 -5.50
N ALA A 140 1.65 15.05 -5.61
CA ALA A 140 0.33 14.62 -5.16
C ALA A 140 0.17 14.70 -3.63
N ILE A 141 1.27 14.50 -2.89
CA ILE A 141 1.28 14.72 -1.44
C ILE A 141 1.19 16.21 -1.12
N ASP A 142 1.94 17.05 -1.82
CA ASP A 142 1.90 18.51 -1.63
C ASP A 142 0.52 19.07 -1.96
N ASP A 143 -0.12 18.63 -3.04
CA ASP A 143 -1.48 19.04 -3.43
C ASP A 143 -2.49 18.66 -2.35
N LEU A 144 -2.40 17.43 -1.80
CA LEU A 144 -3.26 16.98 -0.71
C LEU A 144 -3.06 17.84 0.56
N LEU A 145 -1.82 18.10 0.95
CA LEU A 145 -1.53 18.90 2.15
C LEU A 145 -2.00 20.35 2.00
N ASN A 146 -1.84 20.93 0.81
CA ASN A 146 -2.35 22.27 0.50
C ASN A 146 -3.89 22.33 0.55
N ALA A 147 -4.57 21.33 -0.02
CA ALA A 147 -6.02 21.21 0.05
C ALA A 147 -6.50 21.04 1.49
N LEU A 148 -5.80 20.20 2.27
CA LEU A 148 -6.12 19.96 3.68
C LEU A 148 -6.00 21.23 4.53
N ALA A 149 -4.98 22.04 4.30
CA ALA A 149 -4.81 23.33 4.97
C ALA A 149 -5.95 24.31 4.68
N GLN A 150 -6.54 24.25 3.48
CA GLN A 150 -7.71 25.09 3.10
C GLN A 150 -9.02 24.57 3.72
N CYS A 151 -9.06 23.33 4.20
CA CYS A 151 -10.26 22.70 4.77
C CYS A 151 -10.41 22.89 6.28
N GLN A 152 -9.42 23.49 6.94
CA GLN A 152 -9.42 23.73 8.40
C GLN A 152 -10.48 24.73 8.85
#